data_6b98636774c736ed1dfecbbbf79d44d3
#
_entry.id   6b98636774c736ed1dfecbbbf79d44d3
#
_cell.length_a   1.000
_cell.length_b   1.000
_cell.length_c   1.000
_cell.angle_alpha   90.00
_cell.angle_beta   90.00
_cell.angle_gamma   90.00
#
_symmetry.space_group_name_H-M   'P 1'
#
loop_
_entity.id
_entity.type
_entity.pdbx_description
1 polymer ?
#
loop_
_entity_poly.entity_id
_entity_poly.type
_entity_poly.pdbx_seq_one_letter_code
_entity_poly.pdbx_strand_id
1 'polypeptide(L)'
;MSLYQERLARTINAIQMKPVDKIPYSYSGPAYMTRSQGVKISEFLSDFKKATDTAISFVQEHPGIDSLHSPTMSPYALSMLWLSKVKVPGIDLPDDELWQVDEQEVMTFDDYEKIIEMGYGPWLEDFLKNRINDPAPKMQSFVQSSPETIRRMATEGQVPVMNALSTGTPFEGFCGARQLMNFFVDLVSEPELVKAALDKAMEYTCASYTAQLEAAKPLSAWVGGWRAAPELMSHDTWMEFVWPYLHKLIDITIEHNVIPILHFDSCWDSELETLKELPPRTCLLMLDGSTDMRKAREILDDRMCLMGDVPSTMLAFDSDNEVYNYVTNLIKDVGPKTGLIVSSGCDNPLNAKPENVKAMIQATVDYQV
;
A
#
# COMPACT_ATOMS: atom_id res chain seq x y z
N MET A 1 -11.04 -19.23 21.30
CA MET A 1 -10.63 -17.99 20.59
C MET A 1 -11.59 -17.85 19.42
N SER A 2 -12.02 -16.63 19.03
CA SER A 2 -12.82 -16.48 17.80
C SER A 2 -11.92 -16.61 16.58
N LEU A 3 -12.48 -16.93 15.40
CA LEU A 3 -11.71 -17.02 14.15
C LEU A 3 -10.98 -15.71 13.84
N TYR A 4 -11.59 -14.56 14.12
CA TYR A 4 -10.94 -13.26 14.03
C TYR A 4 -9.67 -13.18 14.91
N GLN A 5 -9.77 -13.60 16.16
CA GLN A 5 -8.63 -13.55 17.09
C GLN A 5 -7.50 -14.51 16.67
N GLU A 6 -7.83 -15.67 16.12
CA GLU A 6 -6.86 -16.63 15.59
C GLU A 6 -6.10 -16.05 14.39
N ARG A 7 -6.82 -15.47 13.43
CA ARG A 7 -6.26 -14.83 12.24
C ARG A 7 -5.40 -13.61 12.59
N LEU A 8 -5.91 -12.76 13.50
CA LEU A 8 -5.17 -11.60 13.99
C LEU A 8 -3.87 -12.02 14.69
N ALA A 9 -3.94 -12.99 15.61
CA ALA A 9 -2.77 -13.48 16.32
C ALA A 9 -1.73 -14.09 15.36
N ARG A 10 -2.16 -14.86 14.36
CA ARG A 10 -1.29 -15.43 13.33
C ARG A 10 -0.57 -14.35 12.54
N THR A 11 -1.30 -13.34 12.06
CA THR A 11 -0.75 -12.22 11.31
C THR A 11 0.27 -11.44 12.16
N ILE A 12 -0.08 -11.10 13.39
CA ILE A 12 0.82 -10.36 14.31
C ILE A 12 2.05 -11.20 14.67
N ASN A 13 1.89 -12.50 14.92
CA ASN A 13 3.03 -13.38 15.21
C ASN A 13 4.01 -13.43 14.04
N ALA A 14 3.51 -13.54 12.80
CA ALA A 14 4.36 -13.48 11.61
C ALA A 14 5.14 -12.17 11.52
N ILE A 15 4.48 -11.02 11.74
CA ILE A 15 5.12 -9.69 11.72
C ILE A 15 6.20 -9.59 12.82
N GLN A 16 5.93 -10.12 14.00
CA GLN A 16 6.85 -10.11 15.14
C GLN A 16 7.93 -11.23 15.07
N MET A 17 8.03 -11.95 13.96
CA MET A 17 8.97 -13.07 13.77
C MET A 17 8.78 -14.19 14.81
N LYS A 18 7.57 -14.35 15.37
CA LYS A 18 7.20 -15.43 16.30
C LYS A 18 6.65 -16.64 15.53
N PRO A 19 6.75 -17.85 16.11
CA PRO A 19 6.17 -19.04 15.49
C PRO A 19 4.67 -18.87 15.18
N VAL A 20 4.25 -19.40 14.04
CA VAL A 20 2.86 -19.44 13.59
C VAL A 20 2.42 -20.89 13.43
N ASP A 21 1.13 -21.14 13.53
CA ASP A 21 0.52 -22.46 13.29
C ASP A 21 0.35 -22.76 11.80
N LYS A 22 0.33 -21.72 10.97
CA LYS A 22 0.22 -21.76 9.52
C LYS A 22 0.81 -20.48 8.94
N ILE A 23 1.46 -20.52 7.79
CA ILE A 23 1.89 -19.30 7.08
C ILE A 23 0.66 -18.47 6.71
N PRO A 24 0.52 -17.23 7.19
CA PRO A 24 -0.64 -16.42 6.91
C PRO A 24 -0.70 -15.98 5.44
N TYR A 25 -1.92 -15.88 4.93
CA TYR A 25 -2.21 -15.29 3.64
C TYR A 25 -2.97 -13.97 3.81
N SER A 26 -2.48 -12.91 3.18
CA SER A 26 -3.14 -11.60 3.11
C SER A 26 -3.61 -11.31 1.69
N TYR A 27 -4.89 -11.05 1.54
CA TYR A 27 -5.44 -10.69 0.22
C TYR A 27 -5.27 -9.20 -0.03
N SER A 28 -4.77 -8.82 -1.23
CA SER A 28 -4.60 -7.43 -1.66
C SER A 28 -5.38 -7.12 -2.93
N GLY A 29 -5.95 -5.93 -2.97
CA GLY A 29 -6.59 -5.31 -4.14
C GLY A 29 -8.08 -5.60 -4.31
N PRO A 30 -8.85 -4.57 -4.66
CA PRO A 30 -10.30 -4.70 -4.81
C PRO A 30 -10.74 -5.22 -6.18
N ALA A 31 -9.89 -5.12 -7.22
CA ALA A 31 -10.29 -5.33 -8.60
C ALA A 31 -10.81 -6.75 -8.89
N TYR A 32 -10.00 -7.78 -8.61
CA TYR A 32 -10.43 -9.18 -8.79
C TYR A 32 -11.58 -9.52 -7.84
N MET A 33 -11.50 -9.12 -6.57
CA MET A 33 -12.54 -9.35 -5.57
C MET A 33 -13.89 -8.86 -6.08
N THR A 34 -13.96 -7.61 -6.54
CA THR A 34 -15.19 -7.00 -7.06
C THR A 34 -15.76 -7.76 -8.25
N ARG A 35 -14.91 -8.07 -9.23
CA ARG A 35 -15.32 -8.85 -10.40
C ARG A 35 -15.79 -10.26 -10.04
N SER A 36 -15.09 -10.96 -9.16
CA SER A 36 -15.43 -12.33 -8.76
C SER A 36 -16.77 -12.45 -8.07
N GLN A 37 -17.22 -11.37 -7.43
CA GLN A 37 -18.52 -11.25 -6.78
C GLN A 37 -19.63 -10.69 -7.71
N GLY A 38 -19.32 -10.48 -9.00
CA GLY A 38 -20.27 -9.97 -9.97
C GLY A 38 -20.72 -8.52 -9.74
N VAL A 39 -19.91 -7.73 -9.03
CA VAL A 39 -20.15 -6.32 -8.75
C VAL A 39 -19.37 -5.48 -9.75
N LYS A 40 -19.95 -4.39 -10.25
CA LYS A 40 -19.27 -3.45 -11.12
C LYS A 40 -18.23 -2.65 -10.33
N ILE A 41 -17.10 -2.31 -10.96
CA ILE A 41 -16.06 -1.49 -10.33
C ILE A 41 -16.63 -0.12 -9.94
N SER A 42 -17.43 0.53 -10.81
CA SER A 42 -18.07 1.80 -10.51
C SER A 42 -18.97 1.77 -9.28
N GLU A 43 -19.73 0.68 -9.07
CA GLU A 43 -20.58 0.49 -7.90
C GLU A 43 -19.76 0.26 -6.63
N PHE A 44 -18.70 -0.54 -6.72
CA PHE A 44 -17.79 -0.79 -5.60
C PHE A 44 -17.12 0.51 -5.12
N LEU A 45 -16.74 1.39 -6.05
CA LEU A 45 -16.06 2.65 -5.74
C LEU A 45 -16.99 3.77 -5.27
N SER A 46 -18.30 3.67 -5.51
CA SER A 46 -19.28 4.71 -5.17
C SER A 46 -20.19 4.36 -3.98
N ASP A 47 -20.40 3.06 -3.71
CA ASP A 47 -21.22 2.56 -2.60
C ASP A 47 -20.37 1.74 -1.62
N PHE A 48 -19.86 2.39 -0.56
CA PHE A 48 -18.98 1.75 0.41
C PHE A 48 -19.66 0.70 1.30
N LYS A 49 -21.00 0.74 1.42
CA LYS A 49 -21.75 -0.33 2.05
C LYS A 49 -21.71 -1.57 1.16
N LYS A 50 -22.01 -1.44 -0.10
CA LYS A 50 -21.94 -2.52 -1.10
C LYS A 50 -20.52 -3.06 -1.22
N ALA A 51 -19.51 -2.20 -1.23
CA ALA A 51 -18.11 -2.59 -1.23
C ALA A 51 -17.76 -3.45 0.00
N THR A 52 -18.21 -3.05 1.18
CA THR A 52 -18.03 -3.82 2.43
C THR A 52 -18.74 -5.17 2.37
N ASP A 53 -19.99 -5.21 1.89
CA ASP A 53 -20.75 -6.45 1.70
C ASP A 53 -20.01 -7.39 0.73
N THR A 54 -19.46 -6.87 -0.36
CA THR A 54 -18.66 -7.59 -1.36
C THR A 54 -17.39 -8.20 -0.71
N ALA A 55 -16.66 -7.41 0.07
CA ALA A 55 -15.46 -7.88 0.75
C ALA A 55 -15.78 -8.98 1.78
N ILE A 56 -16.86 -8.86 2.52
CA ILE A 56 -17.31 -9.87 3.50
C ILE A 56 -17.67 -11.18 2.77
N SER A 57 -18.48 -11.11 1.72
CA SER A 57 -18.83 -12.29 0.91
C SER A 57 -17.57 -12.99 0.38
N PHE A 58 -16.65 -12.23 -0.19
CA PHE A 58 -15.41 -12.75 -0.76
C PHE A 58 -14.55 -13.49 0.29
N VAL A 59 -14.33 -12.92 1.47
CA VAL A 59 -13.52 -13.59 2.50
C VAL A 59 -14.22 -14.80 3.11
N GLN A 60 -15.55 -14.84 3.15
CA GLN A 60 -16.33 -16.00 3.59
C GLN A 60 -16.23 -17.16 2.58
N GLU A 61 -16.16 -16.86 1.28
CA GLU A 61 -15.95 -17.86 0.23
C GLU A 61 -14.50 -18.39 0.18
N HIS A 62 -13.55 -17.66 0.79
CA HIS A 62 -12.14 -17.99 0.80
C HIS A 62 -11.58 -18.13 2.23
N PRO A 63 -11.94 -19.20 2.96
CA PRO A 63 -11.61 -19.34 4.40
C PRO A 63 -10.12 -19.38 4.72
N GLY A 64 -9.26 -19.58 3.70
CA GLY A 64 -7.80 -19.52 3.86
C GLY A 64 -7.22 -18.12 4.02
N ILE A 65 -8.00 -17.05 3.79
CA ILE A 65 -7.58 -15.67 3.98
C ILE A 65 -7.46 -15.36 5.47
N ASP A 66 -6.29 -14.91 5.92
CA ASP A 66 -6.01 -14.54 7.30
C ASP A 66 -6.13 -13.03 7.56
N SER A 67 -5.89 -12.22 6.55
CA SER A 67 -6.08 -10.76 6.61
C SER A 67 -6.43 -10.18 5.25
N LEU A 68 -7.02 -9.00 5.26
CA LEU A 68 -7.36 -8.26 4.05
C LEU A 68 -6.64 -6.92 4.04
N HIS A 69 -5.96 -6.60 2.95
CA HIS A 69 -5.23 -5.35 2.86
C HIS A 69 -6.20 -4.16 2.91
N SER A 70 -7.07 -4.02 1.92
CA SER A 70 -8.07 -2.95 1.87
C SER A 70 -9.44 -3.49 1.43
N PRO A 71 -10.47 -3.48 2.32
CA PRO A 71 -11.80 -3.96 1.98
C PRO A 71 -12.58 -3.02 1.07
N THR A 72 -12.26 -1.74 1.10
CA THR A 72 -12.88 -0.68 0.28
C THR A 72 -11.79 0.26 -0.21
N MET A 73 -12.07 1.01 -1.27
CA MET A 73 -11.13 1.94 -1.86
C MET A 73 -11.87 3.17 -2.40
N SER A 74 -11.22 4.32 -2.38
CA SER A 74 -11.60 5.50 -3.14
C SER A 74 -10.47 5.89 -4.10
N PRO A 75 -10.70 6.00 -5.40
CA PRO A 75 -9.65 6.43 -6.35
C PRO A 75 -9.11 7.82 -6.05
N TYR A 76 -9.88 8.64 -5.38
CA TYR A 76 -9.46 9.99 -4.97
C TYR A 76 -8.35 9.97 -3.88
N ALA A 77 -8.13 8.84 -3.20
CA ALA A 77 -6.98 8.66 -2.33
C ALA A 77 -5.66 8.74 -3.13
N LEU A 78 -5.65 8.23 -4.35
CA LEU A 78 -4.49 8.33 -5.26
C LEU A 78 -4.24 9.78 -5.70
N SER A 79 -5.33 10.55 -5.92
CA SER A 79 -5.19 11.99 -6.19
C SER A 79 -4.53 12.74 -5.03
N MET A 80 -4.83 12.37 -3.79
CA MET A 80 -4.23 12.97 -2.61
C MET A 80 -2.77 12.55 -2.43
N LEU A 81 -2.44 11.28 -2.70
CA LEU A 81 -1.09 10.74 -2.54
C LEU A 81 -0.13 11.29 -3.60
N TRP A 82 -0.56 11.31 -4.85
CA TRP A 82 0.30 11.69 -5.99
C TRP A 82 0.01 13.07 -6.55
N LEU A 83 -0.86 13.84 -5.92
CA LEU A 83 -1.26 15.19 -6.36
C LEU A 83 -1.60 15.25 -7.86
N SER A 84 -2.26 14.21 -8.35
CA SER A 84 -2.58 14.01 -9.75
C SER A 84 -4.08 13.85 -9.95
N LYS A 85 -4.56 14.12 -11.16
CA LYS A 85 -5.93 13.80 -11.53
C LYS A 85 -6.11 12.28 -11.60
N VAL A 86 -7.33 11.82 -11.36
CA VAL A 86 -7.72 10.42 -11.45
C VAL A 86 -8.95 10.30 -12.35
N LYS A 87 -8.92 9.37 -13.29
CA LYS A 87 -10.09 8.94 -14.07
C LYS A 87 -10.82 7.83 -13.34
N VAL A 88 -12.11 7.99 -13.14
CA VAL A 88 -12.93 7.13 -12.28
C VAL A 88 -13.93 6.33 -13.11
N PRO A 89 -14.02 5.00 -12.91
CA PRO A 89 -15.05 4.15 -13.51
C PRO A 89 -16.48 4.66 -13.22
N GLY A 90 -17.32 4.65 -14.23
CA GLY A 90 -18.70 5.17 -14.14
C GLY A 90 -18.84 6.69 -14.24
N ILE A 91 -17.71 7.42 -14.26
CA ILE A 91 -17.67 8.89 -14.45
C ILE A 91 -16.88 9.22 -15.72
N ASP A 92 -15.59 8.85 -15.73
CA ASP A 92 -14.66 9.15 -16.81
C ASP A 92 -14.36 7.93 -17.69
N LEU A 93 -14.61 6.75 -17.15
CA LEU A 93 -14.31 5.44 -17.75
C LEU A 93 -15.55 4.54 -17.68
N PRO A 94 -15.64 3.49 -18.52
CA PRO A 94 -16.67 2.45 -18.41
C PRO A 94 -16.74 1.84 -17.00
N ASP A 95 -17.92 1.32 -16.65
CA ASP A 95 -18.26 0.82 -15.30
C ASP A 95 -17.31 -0.27 -14.76
N ASP A 96 -16.79 -1.12 -15.65
CA ASP A 96 -15.99 -2.30 -15.29
C ASP A 96 -14.49 -2.13 -15.62
N GLU A 97 -14.07 -0.93 -16.00
CA GLU A 97 -12.65 -0.61 -16.15
C GLU A 97 -12.03 -0.24 -14.79
N LEU A 98 -10.70 -0.26 -14.72
CA LEU A 98 -9.97 0.21 -13.55
C LEU A 98 -9.80 1.73 -13.60
N TRP A 99 -9.75 2.34 -12.40
CA TRP A 99 -9.33 3.73 -12.27
C TRP A 99 -7.92 3.94 -12.82
N GLN A 100 -7.63 5.15 -13.24
CA GLN A 100 -6.34 5.49 -13.81
C GLN A 100 -5.87 6.83 -13.27
N VAL A 101 -4.62 6.89 -12.85
CA VAL A 101 -3.96 8.17 -12.57
C VAL A 101 -3.69 8.86 -13.90
N ASP A 102 -4.24 10.05 -14.07
CA ASP A 102 -4.05 10.88 -15.26
C ASP A 102 -2.89 11.84 -15.01
N GLU A 103 -1.69 11.35 -15.29
CA GLU A 103 -0.45 12.04 -14.99
C GLU A 103 -0.23 13.22 -15.93
N GLN A 104 -0.35 14.42 -15.41
CA GLN A 104 -0.19 15.69 -16.10
C GLN A 104 0.68 16.62 -15.27
N GLU A 105 1.39 17.54 -15.92
CA GLU A 105 2.02 18.64 -15.21
C GLU A 105 0.95 19.59 -14.69
N VAL A 106 0.66 19.49 -13.39
CA VAL A 106 -0.33 20.32 -12.67
C VAL A 106 0.35 21.22 -11.62
N MET A 107 1.56 20.89 -11.22
CA MET A 107 2.46 21.72 -10.41
C MET A 107 3.51 22.34 -11.32
N THR A 108 3.71 23.64 -11.22
CA THR A 108 4.72 24.39 -11.99
C THR A 108 6.00 24.53 -11.16
N PHE A 109 7.10 24.93 -11.80
CA PHE A 109 8.36 25.19 -11.10
C PHE A 109 8.21 26.30 -10.02
N ASP A 110 7.46 27.37 -10.32
CA ASP A 110 7.21 28.48 -9.38
C ASP A 110 6.44 28.04 -8.11
N ASP A 111 5.85 26.87 -8.10
CA ASP A 111 5.11 26.37 -6.93
C ASP A 111 6.06 26.00 -5.79
N TYR A 112 7.32 25.69 -6.03
CA TYR A 112 8.29 25.46 -4.96
C TYR A 112 8.48 26.73 -4.12
N GLU A 113 8.66 27.89 -4.75
CA GLU A 113 8.77 29.16 -4.04
C GLU A 113 7.49 29.50 -3.27
N LYS A 114 6.31 29.29 -3.89
CA LYS A 114 5.02 29.50 -3.23
C LYS A 114 4.85 28.63 -1.99
N ILE A 115 5.25 27.35 -2.06
CA ILE A 115 5.20 26.43 -0.91
C ILE A 115 6.08 26.95 0.23
N ILE A 116 7.27 27.43 -0.09
CA ILE A 116 8.21 27.97 0.91
C ILE A 116 7.65 29.26 1.52
N GLU A 117 7.10 30.17 0.73
CA GLU A 117 6.62 31.49 1.16
C GLU A 117 5.31 31.41 1.98
N MET A 118 4.31 30.69 1.47
CA MET A 118 2.97 30.66 2.08
C MET A 118 2.71 29.44 2.97
N GLY A 119 3.60 28.45 2.94
CA GLY A 119 3.43 27.17 3.60
C GLY A 119 2.67 26.15 2.76
N TYR A 120 2.97 24.87 3.01
CA TYR A 120 2.40 23.77 2.22
C TYR A 120 0.88 23.62 2.38
N GLY A 121 0.33 23.78 3.57
CA GLY A 121 -1.12 23.61 3.82
C GLY A 121 -1.99 24.55 2.96
N PRO A 122 -1.80 25.89 3.03
CA PRO A 122 -2.53 26.84 2.19
C PRO A 122 -2.31 26.61 0.68
N TRP A 123 -1.10 26.28 0.26
CA TRP A 123 -0.82 25.93 -1.13
C TRP A 123 -1.57 24.66 -1.55
N LEU A 124 -1.55 23.62 -0.72
CA LEU A 124 -2.22 22.36 -1.01
C LEU A 124 -3.74 22.53 -1.15
N GLU A 125 -4.37 23.32 -0.27
CA GLU A 125 -5.81 23.60 -0.36
C GLU A 125 -6.18 24.25 -1.69
N ASP A 126 -5.44 25.29 -2.12
CA ASP A 126 -5.61 25.94 -3.41
C ASP A 126 -5.37 24.97 -4.58
N PHE A 127 -4.29 24.19 -4.50
CA PHE A 127 -3.90 23.22 -5.51
C PHE A 127 -4.97 22.13 -5.73
N LEU A 128 -5.42 21.50 -4.66
CA LEU A 128 -6.46 20.45 -4.72
C LEU A 128 -7.74 20.97 -5.36
N LYS A 129 -8.16 22.15 -4.94
CA LYS A 129 -9.41 22.77 -5.40
C LYS A 129 -9.36 23.21 -6.86
N ASN A 130 -8.28 23.86 -7.25
CA ASN A 130 -8.25 24.58 -8.53
C ASN A 130 -7.53 23.80 -9.65
N ARG A 131 -6.71 22.76 -9.32
CA ARG A 131 -5.89 22.08 -10.33
C ARG A 131 -6.22 20.60 -10.52
N ILE A 132 -6.71 19.91 -9.48
CA ILE A 132 -6.99 18.46 -9.57
C ILE A 132 -8.43 18.08 -9.21
N ASN A 133 -9.38 18.95 -9.52
CA ASN A 133 -10.82 18.69 -9.43
C ASN A 133 -11.34 18.43 -8.01
N ASP A 134 -10.70 19.01 -6.98
CA ASP A 134 -11.10 18.97 -5.58
C ASP A 134 -11.46 17.54 -5.09
N PRO A 135 -10.47 16.67 -4.87
CA PRO A 135 -10.71 15.30 -4.43
C PRO A 135 -11.18 15.21 -2.96
N ALA A 136 -10.89 16.21 -2.13
CA ALA A 136 -11.15 16.17 -0.70
C ALA A 136 -12.64 15.98 -0.34
N PRO A 137 -13.61 16.72 -0.90
CA PRO A 137 -15.04 16.46 -0.66
C PRO A 137 -15.48 15.06 -1.12
N LYS A 138 -14.87 14.55 -2.20
CA LYS A 138 -15.18 13.22 -2.76
C LYS A 138 -14.68 12.07 -1.90
N MET A 139 -13.71 12.33 -1.01
CA MET A 139 -13.21 11.37 -0.02
C MET A 139 -14.10 11.27 1.22
N GLN A 140 -15.01 12.24 1.45
CA GLN A 140 -15.74 12.35 2.71
C GLN A 140 -16.55 11.10 3.05
N SER A 141 -17.30 10.56 2.08
CA SER A 141 -18.11 9.34 2.30
C SER A 141 -17.26 8.10 2.54
N PHE A 142 -16.11 7.99 1.89
CA PHE A 142 -15.12 6.93 2.14
C PHE A 142 -14.60 7.00 3.58
N VAL A 143 -14.14 8.16 4.02
CA VAL A 143 -13.61 8.37 5.37
C VAL A 143 -14.69 8.10 6.43
N GLN A 144 -15.91 8.57 6.22
CA GLN A 144 -17.03 8.35 7.15
C GLN A 144 -17.48 6.88 7.25
N SER A 145 -17.35 6.10 6.17
CA SER A 145 -17.72 4.68 6.16
C SER A 145 -16.64 3.77 6.74
N SER A 146 -15.38 4.19 6.76
CA SER A 146 -14.22 3.35 7.13
C SER A 146 -14.33 2.70 8.52
N PRO A 147 -14.76 3.39 9.61
CA PRO A 147 -14.87 2.74 10.92
C PRO A 147 -15.89 1.59 10.94
N GLU A 148 -17.03 1.76 10.28
CA GLU A 148 -18.05 0.73 10.17
C GLU A 148 -17.57 -0.44 9.30
N THR A 149 -16.89 -0.15 8.20
CA THR A 149 -16.26 -1.18 7.36
C THR A 149 -15.29 -2.04 8.17
N ILE A 150 -14.38 -1.43 8.92
CA ILE A 150 -13.39 -2.14 9.76
C ILE A 150 -14.12 -2.99 10.81
N ARG A 151 -15.11 -2.43 11.50
CA ARG A 151 -15.92 -3.15 12.48
C ARG A 151 -16.60 -4.38 11.85
N ARG A 152 -17.24 -4.24 10.70
CA ARG A 152 -17.92 -5.31 9.99
C ARG A 152 -16.96 -6.38 9.48
N MET A 153 -15.79 -5.99 8.97
CA MET A 153 -14.76 -6.97 8.60
C MET A 153 -14.33 -7.83 9.80
N ALA A 154 -14.19 -7.23 10.98
CA ALA A 154 -13.84 -7.97 12.19
C ALA A 154 -14.99 -8.87 12.69
N THR A 155 -16.25 -8.44 12.64
CA THR A 155 -17.41 -9.17 13.22
C THR A 155 -18.09 -10.13 12.26
N GLU A 156 -18.19 -9.78 10.98
CA GLU A 156 -18.88 -10.56 9.94
C GLU A 156 -17.89 -11.28 9.02
N GLY A 157 -16.85 -10.57 8.53
CA GLY A 157 -15.78 -11.15 7.72
C GLY A 157 -14.79 -12.01 8.52
N GLN A 158 -14.67 -11.77 9.82
CA GLN A 158 -13.75 -12.46 10.73
C GLN A 158 -12.27 -12.34 10.31
N VAL A 159 -11.89 -11.24 9.66
CA VAL A 159 -10.51 -10.93 9.23
C VAL A 159 -10.09 -9.54 9.68
N PRO A 160 -8.83 -9.35 10.11
CA PRO A 160 -8.26 -8.02 10.32
C PRO A 160 -8.03 -7.27 8.99
N VAL A 161 -8.24 -5.96 9.04
CA VAL A 161 -7.91 -5.03 7.95
C VAL A 161 -6.51 -4.50 8.20
N MET A 162 -5.61 -4.65 7.21
CA MET A 162 -4.22 -4.28 7.34
C MET A 162 -3.93 -2.84 6.88
N ASN A 163 -4.64 -2.34 5.88
CA ASN A 163 -4.46 -0.96 5.42
C ASN A 163 -5.72 -0.13 5.69
N ALA A 164 -5.81 0.40 6.90
CA ALA A 164 -6.88 1.31 7.30
C ALA A 164 -6.50 2.79 7.15
N LEU A 165 -5.21 3.08 6.99
CA LEU A 165 -4.65 4.41 6.80
C LEU A 165 -3.41 4.32 5.91
N SER A 166 -3.26 5.27 5.00
CA SER A 166 -2.13 5.33 4.07
C SER A 166 -1.44 6.68 4.13
N THR A 167 -0.13 6.69 4.01
CA THR A 167 0.69 7.90 3.86
C THR A 167 1.85 7.65 2.91
N GLY A 168 2.37 8.72 2.30
CA GLY A 168 3.57 8.71 1.50
C GLY A 168 4.41 9.96 1.76
N THR A 169 5.65 9.95 1.29
CA THR A 169 6.51 11.13 1.39
C THR A 169 6.03 12.25 0.46
N PRO A 170 6.32 13.52 0.77
CA PRO A 170 6.05 14.62 -0.17
C PRO A 170 6.70 14.44 -1.54
N PHE A 171 7.79 13.69 -1.62
CA PHE A 171 8.45 13.32 -2.87
C PHE A 171 7.47 12.66 -3.86
N GLU A 172 6.65 11.70 -3.39
CA GLU A 172 5.64 11.03 -4.20
C GLU A 172 4.65 12.03 -4.83
N GLY A 173 4.14 12.95 -4.02
CA GLY A 173 3.19 13.97 -4.45
C GLY A 173 3.79 14.96 -5.44
N PHE A 174 4.98 15.48 -5.14
CA PHE A 174 5.65 16.44 -6.04
C PHE A 174 6.01 15.79 -7.37
N CYS A 175 6.56 14.57 -7.33
CA CYS A 175 6.87 13.82 -8.53
C CYS A 175 5.63 13.58 -9.40
N GLY A 176 4.49 13.23 -8.80
CA GLY A 176 3.22 13.08 -9.52
C GLY A 176 2.69 14.39 -10.11
N ALA A 177 2.73 15.48 -9.34
CA ALA A 177 2.20 16.77 -9.76
C ALA A 177 3.05 17.49 -10.83
N ARG A 178 4.39 17.33 -10.75
CA ARG A 178 5.36 17.90 -11.71
C ARG A 178 5.54 17.05 -12.97
N GLN A 179 5.05 15.83 -13.01
CA GLN A 179 5.48 14.72 -13.87
C GLN A 179 6.91 14.24 -13.55
N LEU A 180 7.12 12.93 -13.69
CA LEU A 180 8.37 12.25 -13.33
C LEU A 180 9.60 12.95 -13.91
N MET A 181 9.61 13.19 -15.22
CA MET A 181 10.81 13.75 -15.90
C MET A 181 11.11 15.19 -15.46
N ASN A 182 10.10 16.05 -15.35
CA ASN A 182 10.29 17.43 -14.91
C ASN A 182 10.81 17.48 -13.48
N PHE A 183 10.24 16.66 -12.60
CA PHE A 183 10.66 16.59 -11.20
C PHE A 183 12.11 16.13 -11.05
N PHE A 184 12.54 15.11 -11.81
CA PHE A 184 13.94 14.66 -11.78
C PHE A 184 14.91 15.69 -12.38
N VAL A 185 14.48 16.47 -13.37
CA VAL A 185 15.27 17.61 -13.86
C VAL A 185 15.40 18.68 -12.77
N ASP A 186 14.31 19.02 -12.08
CA ASP A 186 14.32 19.99 -10.98
C ASP A 186 15.24 19.53 -9.82
N LEU A 187 15.22 18.24 -9.46
CA LEU A 187 16.13 17.67 -8.44
C LEU A 187 17.62 17.87 -8.77
N VAL A 188 17.97 17.84 -10.05
CA VAL A 188 19.37 17.99 -10.48
C VAL A 188 19.75 19.45 -10.68
N SER A 189 18.83 20.27 -11.21
CA SER A 189 19.12 21.68 -11.55
C SER A 189 18.98 22.62 -10.37
N GLU A 190 18.04 22.37 -9.46
CA GLU A 190 17.70 23.25 -8.33
C GLU A 190 17.46 22.45 -7.03
N PRO A 191 18.42 21.60 -6.61
CA PRO A 191 18.23 20.67 -5.48
C PRO A 191 17.85 21.36 -4.18
N GLU A 192 18.47 22.52 -3.89
CA GLU A 192 18.21 23.27 -2.66
C GLU A 192 16.76 23.82 -2.60
N LEU A 193 16.25 24.29 -3.73
CA LEU A 193 14.88 24.80 -3.84
C LEU A 193 13.88 23.66 -3.65
N VAL A 194 14.08 22.54 -4.34
CA VAL A 194 13.22 21.35 -4.22
C VAL A 194 13.24 20.84 -2.80
N LYS A 195 14.43 20.73 -2.19
CA LYS A 195 14.57 20.27 -0.80
C LYS A 195 13.85 21.17 0.18
N ALA A 196 14.00 22.48 0.07
CA ALA A 196 13.32 23.44 0.94
C ALA A 196 11.77 23.31 0.86
N ALA A 197 11.24 23.09 -0.35
CA ALA A 197 9.81 22.85 -0.53
C ALA A 197 9.35 21.49 0.04
N LEU A 198 10.15 20.42 -0.14
CA LEU A 198 9.90 19.11 0.48
C LEU A 198 9.90 19.20 2.01
N ASP A 199 10.85 19.92 2.60
CA ASP A 199 10.92 20.12 4.06
C ASP A 199 9.66 20.81 4.59
N LYS A 200 9.16 21.85 3.90
CA LYS A 200 7.90 22.51 4.23
C LYS A 200 6.69 21.60 4.10
N ALA A 201 6.65 20.79 3.05
CA ALA A 201 5.59 19.81 2.86
C ALA A 201 5.63 18.72 3.94
N MET A 202 6.83 18.30 4.36
CA MET A 202 7.00 17.29 5.39
C MET A 202 6.55 17.76 6.77
N GLU A 203 6.77 19.04 7.14
CA GLU A 203 6.24 19.63 8.39
C GLU A 203 4.72 19.42 8.48
N TYR A 204 4.00 19.75 7.41
CA TYR A 204 2.54 19.56 7.32
C TYR A 204 2.14 18.10 7.29
N THR A 205 2.82 17.28 6.51
CA THR A 205 2.53 15.84 6.36
C THR A 205 2.66 15.13 7.71
N CYS A 206 3.71 15.39 8.48
CA CYS A 206 3.89 14.82 9.82
C CYS A 206 2.72 15.21 10.74
N ALA A 207 2.36 16.49 10.80
CA ALA A 207 1.27 16.97 11.67
C ALA A 207 -0.08 16.34 11.28
N SER A 208 -0.40 16.32 10.00
CA SER A 208 -1.63 15.73 9.49
C SER A 208 -1.69 14.21 9.72
N TYR A 209 -0.60 13.51 9.45
CA TYR A 209 -0.53 12.06 9.65
C TYR A 209 -0.63 11.67 11.13
N THR A 210 0.06 12.39 12.02
CA THR A 210 -0.07 12.21 13.47
C THR A 210 -1.54 12.34 13.91
N ALA A 211 -2.23 13.41 13.50
CA ALA A 211 -3.63 13.59 13.83
C ALA A 211 -4.54 12.47 13.31
N GLN A 212 -4.25 11.93 12.12
CA GLN A 212 -4.99 10.79 11.56
C GLN A 212 -4.74 9.50 12.36
N LEU A 213 -3.50 9.23 12.77
CA LEU A 213 -3.16 8.07 13.61
C LEU A 213 -3.85 8.14 14.97
N GLU A 214 -3.84 9.30 15.62
CA GLU A 214 -4.51 9.53 16.90
C GLU A 214 -6.03 9.34 16.82
N ALA A 215 -6.64 9.78 15.73
CA ALA A 215 -8.09 9.66 15.51
C ALA A 215 -8.52 8.24 15.16
N ALA A 216 -7.80 7.58 14.24
CA ALA A 216 -8.19 6.27 13.70
C ALA A 216 -7.69 5.09 14.55
N LYS A 217 -6.52 5.21 15.19
CA LYS A 217 -5.84 4.14 15.94
C LYS A 217 -5.87 2.80 15.20
N PRO A 218 -5.39 2.74 13.97
CA PRO A 218 -5.46 1.55 13.15
C PRO A 218 -4.52 0.46 13.67
N LEU A 219 -4.73 -0.79 13.26
CA LEU A 219 -3.80 -1.91 13.51
C LEU A 219 -2.45 -1.66 12.85
N SER A 220 -2.50 -1.22 11.61
CA SER A 220 -1.35 -0.95 10.76
C SER A 220 -1.67 0.19 9.80
N ALA A 221 -0.65 0.80 9.25
CA ALA A 221 -0.76 1.86 8.25
C ALA A 221 0.20 1.60 7.09
N TRP A 222 -0.27 1.85 5.88
CA TRP A 222 0.53 1.76 4.68
C TRP A 222 1.43 2.99 4.56
N VAL A 223 2.73 2.76 4.43
CA VAL A 223 3.75 3.78 4.22
C VAL A 223 4.56 3.39 3.01
N GLY A 224 4.45 4.13 1.93
CA GLY A 224 5.13 3.70 0.72
C GLY A 224 4.90 4.62 -0.47
N GLY A 225 5.17 4.06 -1.64
CA GLY A 225 5.09 4.69 -2.92
C GLY A 225 5.86 3.91 -3.97
N TRP A 226 5.92 4.44 -5.20
CA TRP A 226 6.70 3.85 -6.28
C TRP A 226 7.59 4.88 -7.02
N ARG A 227 7.24 6.18 -6.94
CA ARG A 227 8.04 7.25 -7.57
C ARG A 227 9.33 7.54 -6.81
N ALA A 228 9.35 7.19 -5.52
CA ALA A 228 10.52 7.25 -4.66
C ALA A 228 11.40 5.99 -4.74
N ALA A 229 11.21 5.12 -5.73
CA ALA A 229 11.97 3.89 -5.88
C ALA A 229 13.46 4.18 -6.15
N PRO A 230 14.37 3.48 -5.45
CA PRO A 230 15.81 3.72 -5.57
C PRO A 230 16.36 3.40 -6.97
N GLU A 231 15.71 2.55 -7.75
CA GLU A 231 16.13 2.26 -9.13
C GLU A 231 16.01 3.46 -10.08
N LEU A 232 15.26 4.50 -9.68
CA LEU A 232 15.06 5.71 -10.48
C LEU A 232 16.13 6.78 -10.24
N MET A 233 16.99 6.62 -9.22
CA MET A 233 17.96 7.64 -8.83
C MET A 233 19.22 7.03 -8.21
N SER A 234 20.25 7.84 -7.98
CA SER A 234 21.44 7.39 -7.28
C SER A 234 21.15 7.17 -5.78
N HIS A 235 21.96 6.32 -5.13
CA HIS A 235 21.91 6.13 -3.68
C HIS A 235 21.98 7.47 -2.93
N ASP A 236 22.94 8.34 -3.30
CA ASP A 236 23.10 9.64 -2.64
C ASP A 236 21.85 10.52 -2.77
N THR A 237 21.22 10.56 -3.95
CA THR A 237 19.98 11.30 -4.17
C THR A 237 18.85 10.70 -3.34
N TRP A 238 18.76 9.37 -3.29
CA TRP A 238 17.74 8.68 -2.49
C TRP A 238 17.91 8.96 -0.99
N MET A 239 19.13 8.90 -0.48
CA MET A 239 19.47 9.22 0.92
C MET A 239 19.21 10.69 1.28
N GLU A 240 19.28 11.60 0.31
CA GLU A 240 19.03 13.01 0.55
C GLU A 240 17.55 13.39 0.46
N PHE A 241 16.82 12.87 -0.55
CA PHE A 241 15.48 13.34 -0.90
C PHE A 241 14.34 12.37 -0.56
N VAL A 242 14.64 11.12 -0.20
CA VAL A 242 13.63 10.11 0.09
C VAL A 242 13.76 9.56 1.51
N TRP A 243 14.90 8.97 1.85
CA TRP A 243 15.05 8.22 3.10
C TRP A 243 14.74 9.01 4.37
N PRO A 244 15.20 10.25 4.57
CA PRO A 244 14.91 11.00 5.79
C PRO A 244 13.41 11.25 6.01
N TYR A 245 12.67 11.45 4.93
CA TYR A 245 11.22 11.66 4.98
C TYR A 245 10.47 10.36 5.22
N LEU A 246 10.87 9.28 4.53
CA LEU A 246 10.29 7.95 4.70
C LEU A 246 10.52 7.42 6.11
N HIS A 247 11.76 7.49 6.60
CA HIS A 247 12.14 7.08 7.95
C HIS A 247 11.32 7.83 9.01
N LYS A 248 11.14 9.14 8.84
CA LYS A 248 10.34 9.96 9.74
C LYS A 248 8.88 9.52 9.83
N LEU A 249 8.24 9.16 8.70
CA LEU A 249 6.87 8.64 8.70
C LEU A 249 6.78 7.26 9.37
N ILE A 250 7.78 6.42 9.16
CA ILE A 250 7.88 5.11 9.81
C ILE A 250 7.99 5.28 11.33
N ASP A 251 8.86 6.17 11.80
CA ASP A 251 9.03 6.46 13.24
C ASP A 251 7.73 6.95 13.87
N ILE A 252 7.06 7.92 13.25
CA ILE A 252 5.75 8.42 13.71
C ILE A 252 4.75 7.26 13.83
N THR A 253 4.73 6.35 12.86
CA THR A 253 3.82 5.20 12.88
C THR A 253 4.11 4.29 14.07
N ILE A 254 5.40 3.95 14.30
CA ILE A 254 5.85 3.10 15.41
C ILE A 254 5.57 3.76 16.77
N GLU A 255 5.84 5.06 16.92
CA GLU A 255 5.59 5.83 18.14
C GLU A 255 4.10 5.81 18.57
N HIS A 256 3.18 5.68 17.60
CA HIS A 256 1.75 5.53 17.84
C HIS A 256 1.29 4.09 18.08
N ASN A 257 2.22 3.14 18.22
CA ASN A 257 1.95 1.71 18.36
C ASN A 257 1.15 1.12 17.16
N VAL A 258 1.36 1.65 15.98
CA VAL A 258 0.78 1.18 14.73
C VAL A 258 1.87 0.48 13.92
N ILE A 259 1.55 -0.60 13.24
CA ILE A 259 2.51 -1.37 12.43
C ILE A 259 2.68 -0.68 11.07
N PRO A 260 3.89 -0.20 10.71
CA PRO A 260 4.14 0.28 9.36
C PRO A 260 4.14 -0.88 8.36
N ILE A 261 3.32 -0.80 7.32
CA ILE A 261 3.42 -1.64 6.14
C ILE A 261 4.20 -0.85 5.11
N LEU A 262 5.44 -1.22 4.90
CA LEU A 262 6.31 -0.62 3.90
C LEU A 262 5.99 -1.26 2.56
N HIS A 263 5.21 -0.57 1.72
CA HIS A 263 4.86 -1.07 0.40
C HIS A 263 5.76 -0.44 -0.64
N PHE A 264 6.57 -1.27 -1.25
CA PHE A 264 7.58 -0.84 -2.20
C PHE A 264 7.35 -1.52 -3.54
N ASP A 265 6.80 -0.78 -4.48
CA ASP A 265 6.80 -1.14 -5.89
C ASP A 265 8.19 -0.89 -6.48
N SER A 266 8.54 -1.62 -7.55
CA SER A 266 9.84 -1.55 -8.21
C SER A 266 10.99 -2.21 -7.43
N CYS A 267 12.22 -2.19 -7.97
CA CYS A 267 13.35 -2.87 -7.37
C CYS A 267 14.02 -2.03 -6.27
N TRP A 268 14.01 -2.56 -5.05
CA TRP A 268 14.62 -1.97 -3.84
C TRP A 268 15.87 -2.71 -3.37
N ASP A 269 16.43 -3.55 -4.20
CA ASP A 269 17.59 -4.38 -3.88
C ASP A 269 18.81 -3.60 -3.37
N SER A 270 19.02 -2.38 -3.87
CA SER A 270 20.13 -1.51 -3.48
C SER A 270 19.99 -0.95 -2.06
N GLU A 271 18.76 -0.80 -1.56
CA GLU A 271 18.48 -0.12 -0.30
C GLU A 271 18.01 -1.07 0.83
N LEU A 272 18.02 -2.37 0.59
CA LEU A 272 17.64 -3.35 1.63
C LEU A 272 18.52 -3.25 2.90
N GLU A 273 19.81 -2.95 2.74
CA GLU A 273 20.71 -2.75 3.89
C GLU A 273 20.31 -1.52 4.73
N THR A 274 19.85 -0.44 4.08
CA THR A 274 19.40 0.77 4.75
C THR A 274 18.19 0.50 5.67
N LEU A 275 17.31 -0.45 5.29
CA LEU A 275 16.18 -0.83 6.13
C LEU A 275 16.57 -1.45 7.48
N LYS A 276 17.81 -1.86 7.67
CA LYS A 276 18.32 -2.33 8.97
C LYS A 276 18.42 -1.22 10.02
N GLU A 277 18.36 0.04 9.64
CA GLU A 277 18.28 1.17 10.57
C GLU A 277 16.98 1.17 11.37
N LEU A 278 15.90 0.58 10.80
CA LEU A 278 14.60 0.50 11.45
C LEU A 278 14.64 -0.46 12.65
N PRO A 279 13.83 -0.19 13.70
CA PRO A 279 13.72 -1.09 14.84
C PRO A 279 13.31 -2.50 14.43
N PRO A 280 13.98 -3.56 14.92
CA PRO A 280 13.70 -4.93 14.49
C PRO A 280 12.28 -5.38 14.91
N ARG A 281 11.62 -6.13 14.04
CA ARG A 281 10.33 -6.79 14.28
C ARG A 281 9.15 -5.83 14.50
N THR A 282 9.27 -4.60 13.99
CA THR A 282 8.23 -3.56 14.10
C THR A 282 7.50 -3.31 12.79
N CYS A 283 8.15 -3.58 11.64
CA CYS A 283 7.63 -3.29 10.31
C CYS A 283 7.30 -4.56 9.54
N LEU A 284 6.38 -4.41 8.58
CA LEU A 284 6.07 -5.39 7.55
C LEU A 284 6.51 -4.83 6.20
N LEU A 285 7.43 -5.51 5.51
CA LEU A 285 7.91 -5.11 4.19
C LEU A 285 7.13 -5.87 3.11
N MET A 286 6.33 -5.15 2.34
CA MET A 286 5.54 -5.69 1.24
C MET A 286 6.23 -5.37 -0.09
N LEU A 287 6.58 -6.42 -0.84
CA LEU A 287 7.34 -6.35 -2.09
C LEU A 287 6.50 -6.86 -3.26
N ASP A 288 6.68 -6.24 -4.43
CA ASP A 288 5.86 -6.47 -5.63
C ASP A 288 6.36 -7.59 -6.56
N GLY A 289 7.49 -8.22 -6.23
CA GLY A 289 8.15 -9.24 -7.05
C GLY A 289 9.28 -8.70 -7.92
N SER A 290 9.51 -7.38 -7.97
CA SER A 290 10.68 -6.78 -8.64
C SER A 290 11.92 -6.83 -7.74
N THR A 291 11.74 -6.78 -6.42
CA THR A 291 12.78 -7.00 -5.41
C THR A 291 12.86 -8.49 -5.09
N ASP A 292 14.06 -9.07 -5.04
CA ASP A 292 14.24 -10.49 -4.71
C ASP A 292 13.96 -10.77 -3.23
N MET A 293 12.85 -11.47 -2.94
CA MET A 293 12.43 -11.84 -1.59
C MET A 293 13.46 -12.72 -0.84
N ARG A 294 14.23 -13.53 -1.57
CA ARG A 294 15.30 -14.37 -0.96
C ARG A 294 16.46 -13.51 -0.53
N LYS A 295 16.89 -12.58 -1.38
CA LYS A 295 17.90 -11.58 -1.07
C LYS A 295 17.44 -10.67 0.09
N ALA A 296 16.20 -10.23 0.05
CA ALA A 296 15.63 -9.46 1.16
C ALA A 296 15.65 -10.25 2.48
N ARG A 297 15.33 -11.55 2.46
CA ARG A 297 15.43 -12.41 3.65
C ARG A 297 16.88 -12.59 4.11
N GLU A 298 17.83 -12.81 3.19
CA GLU A 298 19.24 -12.93 3.52
C GLU A 298 19.79 -11.67 4.21
N ILE A 299 19.43 -10.49 3.68
CA ILE A 299 19.88 -9.20 4.19
C ILE A 299 19.19 -8.85 5.52
N LEU A 300 17.87 -8.96 5.58
CA LEU A 300 17.07 -8.50 6.72
C LEU A 300 16.95 -9.55 7.83
N ASP A 301 17.28 -10.82 7.53
CA ASP A 301 17.28 -11.95 8.46
C ASP A 301 15.99 -12.02 9.31
N ASP A 302 16.11 -12.01 10.65
CA ASP A 302 15.00 -12.05 11.59
C ASP A 302 14.51 -10.65 12.02
N ARG A 303 14.97 -9.59 11.35
CA ARG A 303 14.66 -8.22 11.71
C ARG A 303 13.30 -7.76 11.18
N MET A 304 12.85 -8.28 10.04
CA MET A 304 11.64 -7.78 9.37
C MET A 304 10.82 -8.91 8.73
N CYS A 305 9.52 -8.87 8.93
CA CYS A 305 8.60 -9.75 8.22
C CYS A 305 8.47 -9.29 6.77
N LEU A 306 8.49 -10.24 5.85
CA LEU A 306 8.28 -9.99 4.43
C LEU A 306 6.86 -10.38 4.04
N MET A 307 6.24 -9.61 3.15
CA MET A 307 4.93 -9.90 2.57
C MET A 307 5.01 -9.80 1.06
N GLY A 308 4.33 -10.67 0.37
CA GLY A 308 4.30 -10.71 -1.09
C GLY A 308 4.55 -12.13 -1.56
N ASP A 309 5.14 -12.34 -2.70
CA ASP A 309 5.45 -11.43 -3.83
C ASP A 309 4.87 -12.01 -5.13
N VAL A 310 3.77 -12.82 -4.99
CA VAL A 310 3.22 -13.55 -6.15
C VAL A 310 2.91 -12.56 -7.28
N PRO A 311 3.61 -12.67 -8.44
CA PRO A 311 3.45 -11.69 -9.52
C PRO A 311 2.01 -11.63 -10.03
N SER A 312 1.48 -10.42 -10.21
CA SER A 312 0.13 -10.21 -10.78
C SER A 312 -0.01 -10.83 -12.17
N THR A 313 1.07 -10.83 -12.97
CA THR A 313 1.12 -11.49 -14.28
C THR A 313 0.93 -13.01 -14.17
N MET A 314 1.51 -13.65 -13.16
CA MET A 314 1.34 -15.06 -12.89
C MET A 314 -0.13 -15.40 -12.57
N LEU A 315 -0.80 -14.56 -11.78
CA LEU A 315 -2.22 -14.74 -11.47
C LEU A 315 -3.12 -14.61 -12.71
N ALA A 316 -2.71 -13.82 -13.70
CA ALA A 316 -3.48 -13.59 -14.92
C ALA A 316 -3.21 -14.63 -16.02
N PHE A 317 -1.97 -15.09 -16.16
CA PHE A 317 -1.55 -15.81 -17.38
C PHE A 317 -1.09 -17.24 -17.16
N ASP A 318 -0.47 -17.57 -16.02
CA ASP A 318 0.09 -18.90 -15.76
C ASP A 318 -1.00 -19.92 -15.38
N SER A 319 -0.62 -21.14 -15.10
CA SER A 319 -1.51 -22.19 -14.59
C SER A 319 -1.58 -22.20 -13.07
N ASP A 320 -2.63 -22.78 -12.52
CA ASP A 320 -2.82 -22.97 -11.08
C ASP A 320 -1.68 -23.77 -10.43
N ASN A 321 -1.15 -24.77 -11.13
CA ASN A 321 0.01 -25.56 -10.67
C ASN A 321 1.28 -24.70 -10.58
N GLU A 322 1.52 -23.80 -11.52
CA GLU A 322 2.68 -22.89 -11.49
C GLU A 322 2.58 -21.94 -10.30
N VAL A 323 1.39 -21.34 -10.08
CA VAL A 323 1.12 -20.48 -8.91
C VAL A 323 1.31 -21.25 -7.60
N TYR A 324 0.74 -22.45 -7.48
CA TYR A 324 0.87 -23.28 -6.29
C TYR A 324 2.34 -23.61 -5.97
N ASN A 325 3.10 -24.00 -7.00
CA ASN A 325 4.52 -24.33 -6.85
C ASN A 325 5.35 -23.10 -6.52
N TYR A 326 5.05 -21.94 -7.11
CA TYR A 326 5.72 -20.69 -6.79
C TYR A 326 5.57 -20.36 -5.31
N VAL A 327 4.33 -20.36 -4.80
CA VAL A 327 4.03 -20.06 -3.39
C VAL A 327 4.69 -21.06 -2.45
N THR A 328 4.63 -22.36 -2.77
CA THR A 328 5.28 -23.39 -1.95
C THR A 328 6.80 -23.18 -1.86
N ASN A 329 7.45 -22.83 -2.97
CA ASN A 329 8.88 -22.53 -2.99
C ASN A 329 9.20 -21.22 -2.26
N LEU A 330 8.40 -20.18 -2.45
CA LEU A 330 8.53 -18.92 -1.72
C LEU A 330 8.52 -19.16 -0.20
N ILE A 331 7.55 -19.93 0.29
CA ILE A 331 7.46 -20.24 1.72
C ILE A 331 8.71 -20.98 2.21
N LYS A 332 9.18 -22.01 1.47
CA LYS A 332 10.39 -22.79 1.84
C LYS A 332 11.64 -21.91 1.93
N ASP A 333 11.79 -20.99 0.98
CA ASP A 333 13.02 -20.23 0.82
C ASP A 333 13.06 -18.99 1.74
N VAL A 334 11.88 -18.38 2.01
CA VAL A 334 11.80 -17.06 2.65
C VAL A 334 11.36 -17.13 4.11
N GLY A 335 10.41 -17.99 4.44
CA GLY A 335 9.88 -18.02 5.80
C GLY A 335 9.13 -19.30 6.13
N PRO A 336 9.83 -20.45 6.19
CA PRO A 336 9.18 -21.75 6.35
C PRO A 336 8.47 -21.95 7.70
N LYS A 337 8.74 -21.10 8.69
CA LYS A 337 8.15 -21.22 10.03
C LYS A 337 7.55 -19.92 10.55
N THR A 338 7.98 -18.79 10.06
CA THR A 338 7.54 -17.45 10.47
C THR A 338 8.15 -16.36 9.58
N GLY A 339 7.77 -15.11 9.82
CA GLY A 339 8.37 -13.94 9.16
C GLY A 339 8.00 -13.77 7.70
N LEU A 340 7.01 -14.53 7.22
CA LEU A 340 6.44 -14.40 5.88
C LEU A 340 4.92 -14.32 5.97
N ILE A 341 4.34 -13.41 5.21
CA ILE A 341 2.91 -13.35 4.87
C ILE A 341 2.82 -13.49 3.36
N VAL A 342 2.18 -14.54 2.87
CA VAL A 342 1.97 -14.69 1.44
C VAL A 342 0.89 -13.71 0.96
N SER A 343 1.16 -13.03 -0.13
CA SER A 343 0.24 -12.12 -0.82
C SER A 343 0.58 -12.07 -2.31
N SER A 344 -0.29 -11.48 -3.13
CA SER A 344 0.15 -10.93 -4.41
C SER A 344 1.17 -9.82 -4.19
N GLY A 345 2.08 -9.62 -5.12
CA GLY A 345 3.12 -8.58 -5.02
C GLY A 345 2.54 -7.17 -4.93
N CYS A 346 1.47 -6.93 -5.67
CA CYS A 346 0.64 -5.74 -5.59
C CYS A 346 -0.83 -6.20 -5.53
N ASP A 347 -1.77 -5.45 -6.11
CA ASP A 347 -3.18 -5.84 -6.19
C ASP A 347 -3.39 -7.09 -7.05
N ASN A 348 -4.32 -7.95 -6.65
CA ASN A 348 -4.80 -9.02 -7.53
C ASN A 348 -5.44 -8.39 -8.76
N PRO A 349 -4.93 -8.67 -9.98
CA PRO A 349 -5.37 -7.97 -11.17
C PRO A 349 -6.80 -8.33 -11.56
N LEU A 350 -7.50 -7.40 -12.20
CA LEU A 350 -8.89 -7.59 -12.61
C LEU A 350 -9.10 -8.88 -13.41
N ASN A 351 -8.13 -9.26 -14.25
CA ASN A 351 -8.16 -10.45 -15.11
C ASN A 351 -7.52 -11.69 -14.46
N ALA A 352 -7.24 -11.69 -13.16
CA ALA A 352 -6.75 -12.89 -12.48
C ALA A 352 -7.71 -14.07 -12.70
N LYS A 353 -7.14 -15.27 -12.90
CA LYS A 353 -7.91 -16.49 -13.04
C LYS A 353 -8.37 -16.99 -11.67
N PRO A 354 -9.64 -17.37 -11.47
CA PRO A 354 -10.15 -17.87 -10.19
C PRO A 354 -9.37 -19.07 -9.64
N GLU A 355 -8.94 -19.98 -10.52
CA GLU A 355 -8.12 -21.13 -10.18
C GLU A 355 -6.75 -20.72 -9.63
N ASN A 356 -6.13 -19.67 -10.16
CA ASN A 356 -4.83 -19.16 -9.71
C ASN A 356 -4.92 -18.51 -8.33
N VAL A 357 -5.96 -17.70 -8.09
CA VAL A 357 -6.19 -17.11 -6.76
C VAL A 357 -6.45 -18.19 -5.72
N LYS A 358 -7.23 -19.22 -6.07
CA LYS A 358 -7.45 -20.39 -5.20
C LYS A 358 -6.17 -21.16 -4.94
N ALA A 359 -5.34 -21.40 -5.96
CA ALA A 359 -4.06 -22.10 -5.83
C ALA A 359 -3.10 -21.36 -4.90
N MET A 360 -3.01 -20.04 -5.00
CA MET A 360 -2.21 -19.19 -4.11
C MET A 360 -2.64 -19.34 -2.65
N ILE A 361 -3.94 -19.28 -2.37
CA ILE A 361 -4.49 -19.48 -1.02
C ILE A 361 -4.24 -20.92 -0.56
N GLN A 362 -4.52 -21.92 -1.40
CA GLN A 362 -4.42 -23.32 -1.05
C GLN A 362 -2.99 -23.74 -0.70
N ALA A 363 -1.98 -23.20 -1.39
CA ALA A 363 -0.59 -23.48 -1.09
C ALA A 363 -0.19 -23.09 0.33
N THR A 364 -0.76 -22.00 0.88
CA THR A 364 -0.52 -21.60 2.28
C THR A 364 -1.26 -22.49 3.29
N VAL A 365 -2.43 -23.02 2.90
CA VAL A 365 -3.23 -23.92 3.74
C VAL A 365 -2.58 -25.30 3.84
N ASP A 366 -2.04 -25.80 2.73
CA ASP A 366 -1.43 -27.12 2.66
C ASP A 366 -0.01 -27.19 3.23
N TYR A 367 0.65 -26.03 3.34
CA TYR A 367 2.02 -25.97 3.87
C TYR A 367 2.02 -26.21 5.39
N GLN A 368 2.73 -27.26 5.80
CA GLN A 368 2.92 -27.60 7.22
C GLN A 368 4.15 -26.87 7.78
N VAL A 369 3.95 -26.07 8.82
CA VAL A 369 4.99 -25.31 9.52
C VAL A 369 5.77 -26.19 10.50
#